data_cdda8595795ba02cd9c3a50c7c564b72
#
_entry.id   cdda8595795ba02cd9c3a50c7c564b72
#
_cell.length_a   1.000
_cell.length_b   1.000
_cell.length_c   1.000
_cell.angle_alpha   90.00
_cell.angle_beta   90.00
_cell.angle_gamma   90.00
#
_symmetry.space_group_name_H-M   'P 1'
#
loop_
_entity.id
_entity.type
_entity.pdbx_description
1 polymer ?
#
loop_
_entity_poly.entity_id
_entity_poly.type
_entity_poly.pdbx_seq_one_letter_code
_entity_poly.pdbx_strand_id
1 'polypeptide(L)'
;MEKKQVLWVSRHTMTEDQRKDLERIMGGPVELDVWSDTVRDVEELRPRIRRADAVAAVLPTEKLAELMKITGRRPVLQAKSARVATGRFMVQPGGAAEQEFAFVHQGWQQILDIRI
;
A
#
# COMPACT_ATOMS: atom_id res chain seq x y z
N MET A 1 -13.08 17.44 13.11
CA MET A 1 -13.20 16.04 12.67
C MET A 1 -11.96 15.26 13.10
N GLU A 2 -12.18 14.14 13.71
CA GLU A 2 -11.08 13.26 14.06
C GLU A 2 -10.52 12.62 12.79
N LYS A 3 -9.20 12.53 12.72
CA LYS A 3 -8.55 11.85 11.61
C LYS A 3 -8.63 10.34 11.80
N LYS A 4 -8.88 9.63 10.73
CA LYS A 4 -8.79 8.16 10.72
C LYS A 4 -7.32 7.74 10.80
N GLN A 5 -7.03 6.77 11.65
CA GLN A 5 -5.68 6.25 11.80
C GLN A 5 -5.47 5.10 10.82
N VAL A 6 -4.50 5.22 9.95
CA VAL A 6 -4.15 4.18 8.98
C VAL A 6 -2.71 3.75 9.21
N LEU A 7 -2.51 2.47 9.46
CA LEU A 7 -1.17 1.89 9.52
C LEU A 7 -0.70 1.61 8.09
N TRP A 8 0.36 2.29 7.69
CA TRP A 8 0.97 2.13 6.37
C TRP A 8 2.23 1.26 6.48
N VAL A 9 2.15 0.03 5.98
CA VAL A 9 3.24 -0.94 6.05
C VAL A 9 3.89 -1.05 4.68
N SER A 10 4.92 -0.25 4.46
CA SER A 10 5.63 -0.21 3.19
C SER A 10 6.97 0.50 3.36
N ARG A 11 7.95 0.11 2.57
CA ARG A 11 9.21 0.82 2.45
C ARG A 11 9.10 2.06 1.58
N HIS A 12 8.03 2.16 0.83
CA HIS A 12 7.78 3.30 -0.06
C HIS A 12 7.01 4.38 0.67
N THR A 13 7.35 5.62 0.39
CA THR A 13 6.53 6.74 0.85
C THR A 13 5.21 6.73 0.10
N MET A 14 4.11 6.88 0.81
CA MET A 14 2.81 7.01 0.18
C MET A 14 2.78 8.27 -0.68
N THR A 15 2.37 8.13 -1.93
CA THR A 15 2.25 9.28 -2.82
C THR A 15 1.04 10.11 -2.46
N GLU A 16 1.00 11.35 -2.92
CA GLU A 16 -0.13 12.23 -2.68
C GLU A 16 -1.42 11.70 -3.32
N ASP A 17 -1.32 11.14 -4.52
CA ASP A 17 -2.46 10.52 -5.19
C ASP A 17 -3.00 9.32 -4.41
N GLN A 18 -2.12 8.50 -3.87
CA GLN A 18 -2.51 7.38 -3.00
C GLN A 18 -3.20 7.89 -1.74
N ARG A 19 -2.67 8.93 -1.13
CA ARG A 19 -3.23 9.51 0.09
C ARG A 19 -4.61 10.11 -0.14
N LYS A 20 -4.77 10.89 -1.21
CA LYS A 20 -6.06 11.50 -1.55
C LYS A 20 -7.13 10.45 -1.79
N ASP A 21 -6.77 9.40 -2.52
CA ASP A 21 -7.70 8.31 -2.78
C ASP A 21 -8.04 7.54 -1.50
N LEU A 22 -7.05 7.34 -0.63
CA LEU A 22 -7.27 6.71 0.66
C LEU A 22 -8.22 7.54 1.53
N GLU A 23 -8.05 8.85 1.55
CA GLU A 23 -8.95 9.75 2.29
C GLU A 23 -10.37 9.70 1.76
N ARG A 24 -10.52 9.58 0.45
CA ARG A 24 -11.84 9.40 -0.18
C ARG A 24 -12.50 8.11 0.31
N ILE A 25 -11.76 7.02 0.34
CA ILE A 25 -12.27 5.70 0.78
C ILE A 25 -12.60 5.70 2.26
N MET A 26 -11.76 6.33 3.08
CA MET A 26 -11.95 6.40 4.53
C MET A 26 -13.03 7.41 4.94
N GLY A 27 -13.46 8.27 4.01
CA GLY A 27 -14.51 9.24 4.27
C GLY A 27 -14.05 10.51 5.00
N GLY A 28 -12.75 10.81 4.98
CA GLY A 28 -12.21 12.00 5.60
C GLY A 28 -10.70 11.96 5.74
N PRO A 29 -10.11 12.94 6.42
CA PRO A 29 -8.66 13.02 6.56
C PRO A 29 -8.10 11.81 7.30
N VAL A 30 -6.90 11.38 6.90
CA VAL A 30 -6.19 10.26 7.52
C VAL A 30 -4.89 10.72 8.14
N GLU A 31 -4.51 10.04 9.20
CA GLU A 31 -3.19 10.15 9.80
C GLU A 31 -2.47 8.83 9.60
N LEU A 32 -1.27 8.88 9.04
CA LEU A 32 -0.51 7.68 8.73
C LEU A 32 0.44 7.34 9.87
N ASP A 33 0.35 6.10 10.34
CA ASP A 33 1.36 5.49 11.20
C ASP A 33 2.22 4.62 10.26
N VAL A 34 3.45 5.06 10.00
CA VAL A 34 4.28 4.45 8.98
C VAL A 34 5.20 3.39 9.58
N TRP A 35 5.13 2.19 9.04
CA TRP A 35 6.10 1.13 9.32
C TRP A 35 6.92 0.90 8.06
N SER A 36 8.14 1.38 8.05
CA SER A 36 9.02 1.34 6.88
C SER A 36 10.07 0.23 6.93
N ASP A 37 10.16 -0.49 8.04
CA ASP A 37 11.11 -1.58 8.20
C ASP A 37 10.58 -2.88 7.60
N THR A 38 11.48 -3.84 7.38
CA THR A 38 11.08 -5.18 6.97
C THR A 38 10.24 -5.83 8.06
N VAL A 39 9.11 -6.41 7.67
CA VAL A 39 8.27 -7.18 8.58
C VAL A 39 8.79 -8.61 8.64
N ARG A 40 9.40 -8.97 9.75
CA ARG A 40 9.89 -10.33 9.99
C ARG A 40 8.76 -11.23 10.47
N ASP A 41 7.95 -10.70 11.38
CA ASP A 41 6.79 -11.35 11.94
C ASP A 41 5.68 -10.31 12.04
N VAL A 42 4.50 -10.62 11.50
CA VAL A 42 3.37 -9.69 11.52
C VAL A 42 2.90 -9.36 12.95
N GLU A 43 3.23 -10.21 13.92
CA GLU A 43 2.95 -9.92 15.33
C GLU A 43 3.61 -8.64 15.83
N GLU A 44 4.72 -8.22 15.21
CA GLU A 44 5.38 -6.95 15.52
C GLU A 44 4.44 -5.75 15.30
N LEU A 45 3.49 -5.90 14.40
CA LEU A 45 2.55 -4.84 14.04
C LEU A 45 1.33 -4.77 14.96
N ARG A 46 1.10 -5.78 15.78
CA ARG A 46 -0.12 -5.90 16.59
C ARG A 46 -0.40 -4.67 17.46
N PRO A 47 0.58 -4.08 18.18
CA PRO A 47 0.31 -2.88 18.98
C PRO A 47 -0.16 -1.69 18.14
N ARG A 48 0.38 -1.56 16.93
CA ARG A 48 -0.01 -0.48 16.01
C ARG A 48 -1.36 -0.74 15.36
N ILE A 49 -1.64 -2.00 15.03
CA ILE A 49 -2.93 -2.42 14.49
C ILE A 49 -4.06 -2.07 15.45
N ARG A 50 -3.85 -2.26 16.74
CA ARG A 50 -4.85 -1.96 17.77
C ARG A 50 -5.27 -0.50 17.78
N ARG A 51 -4.38 0.41 17.36
CA ARG A 51 -4.63 1.84 17.31
C ARG A 51 -5.14 2.31 15.95
N ALA A 52 -5.14 1.43 14.97
CA ALA A 52 -5.50 1.78 13.60
C ALA A 52 -6.98 1.52 13.33
N ASP A 53 -7.55 2.35 12.45
CA ASP A 53 -8.88 2.13 11.90
C ASP A 53 -8.82 1.25 10.66
N ALA A 54 -7.71 1.29 9.93
CA ALA A 54 -7.45 0.47 8.75
C ALA A 54 -5.96 0.21 8.62
N VAL A 55 -5.61 -0.82 7.85
CA VAL A 55 -4.23 -1.17 7.55
C VAL A 55 -4.03 -1.15 6.04
N ALA A 56 -3.10 -0.35 5.58
CA ALA A 56 -2.67 -0.33 4.19
C ALA A 56 -1.28 -0.96 4.12
N ALA A 57 -1.09 -1.96 3.28
CA ALA A 57 0.14 -2.74 3.28
C ALA A 57 0.62 -3.09 1.88
N VAL A 58 1.94 -3.10 1.72
CA VAL A 58 2.62 -3.65 0.56
C VAL A 58 3.50 -4.78 1.07
N LEU A 59 2.97 -5.98 1.05
CA LEU A 59 3.63 -7.18 1.58
C LEU A 59 3.47 -8.34 0.62
N PRO A 60 4.39 -9.33 0.67
CA PRO A 60 4.17 -10.58 -0.04
C PRO A 60 2.89 -11.26 0.41
N THR A 61 2.28 -12.03 -0.48
CA THR A 61 0.97 -12.68 -0.23
C THR A 61 0.93 -13.46 1.07
N GLU A 62 1.99 -14.19 1.39
CA GLU A 62 2.06 -14.98 2.63
C GLU A 62 2.01 -14.11 3.88
N LYS A 63 2.75 -13.00 3.89
CA LYS A 63 2.73 -12.05 5.00
C LYS A 63 1.40 -11.35 5.11
N LEU A 64 0.79 -11.03 3.97
CA LEU A 64 -0.51 -10.39 3.92
C LEU A 64 -1.60 -11.30 4.50
N ALA A 65 -1.55 -12.59 4.18
CA ALA A 65 -2.46 -13.59 4.75
C ALA A 65 -2.31 -13.70 6.27
N GLU A 66 -1.08 -13.69 6.77
CA GLU A 66 -0.82 -13.70 8.21
C GLU A 66 -1.33 -12.42 8.88
N LEU A 67 -1.13 -11.27 8.24
CA LEU A 67 -1.61 -9.98 8.72
C LEU A 67 -3.12 -9.98 8.88
N MET A 68 -3.85 -10.53 7.93
CA MET A 68 -5.31 -10.56 7.96
C MET A 68 -5.86 -11.36 9.13
N LYS A 69 -5.10 -12.31 9.67
CA LYS A 69 -5.52 -13.08 10.84
C LYS A 69 -5.53 -12.26 12.12
N ILE A 70 -4.79 -11.15 12.17
CA ILE A 70 -4.64 -10.33 13.37
C ILE A 70 -5.26 -8.94 13.25
N THR A 71 -5.80 -8.58 12.10
CA THR A 71 -6.44 -7.27 11.89
C THR A 71 -7.88 -7.20 12.39
N GLY A 72 -8.51 -8.33 12.62
CA GLY A 72 -9.90 -8.39 13.07
C GLY A 72 -10.84 -7.79 12.02
N ARG A 73 -11.67 -6.84 12.44
CA ARG A 73 -12.64 -6.18 11.55
C ARG A 73 -12.05 -5.01 10.77
N ARG A 74 -10.80 -4.65 11.02
CA ARG A 74 -10.17 -3.53 10.33
C ARG A 74 -9.95 -3.89 8.87
N PRO A 75 -10.32 -3.02 7.92
CA PRO A 75 -10.06 -3.29 6.52
C PRO A 75 -8.55 -3.31 6.25
N VAL A 76 -8.13 -4.24 5.41
CA VAL A 76 -6.78 -4.33 4.90
C VAL A 76 -6.81 -3.90 3.44
N LEU A 77 -6.04 -2.87 3.13
CA LEU A 77 -6.05 -2.23 1.82
C LEU A 77 -4.70 -2.44 1.13
N GLN A 78 -4.76 -2.71 -0.16
CA GLN A 78 -3.58 -2.83 -1.01
C GLN A 78 -3.68 -1.80 -2.13
N ALA A 79 -2.59 -1.07 -2.36
CA ALA A 79 -2.54 -0.11 -3.46
C ALA A 79 -2.45 -0.86 -4.79
N LYS A 80 -3.24 -0.44 -5.75
CA LYS A 80 -3.16 -0.91 -7.13
C LYS A 80 -2.47 0.15 -7.97
N SER A 81 -1.51 -0.28 -8.77
CA SER A 81 -0.86 0.59 -9.73
C SER A 81 -0.73 -0.12 -11.06
N ALA A 82 -0.70 0.66 -12.13
CA ALA A 82 -0.51 0.16 -13.48
C ALA A 82 0.81 0.67 -14.04
N ARG A 83 1.43 -0.16 -14.82
CA ARG A 83 2.58 0.20 -15.62
C ARG A 83 2.08 0.85 -16.90
N VAL A 84 2.41 2.12 -17.11
CA VAL A 84 1.91 2.88 -18.26
C VAL A 84 3.11 3.41 -19.05
N ALA A 85 3.06 3.26 -20.38
CA ALA A 85 4.07 3.82 -21.26
C ALA A 85 4.01 5.35 -21.20
N THR A 86 5.16 6.00 -21.00
CA THR A 86 5.22 7.47 -20.90
C THR A 86 5.27 8.16 -22.25
N GLY A 87 5.46 7.39 -23.33
CA GLY A 87 5.73 7.94 -24.68
C GLY A 87 7.20 8.28 -24.91
N ARG A 88 8.04 8.04 -23.92
CA ARG A 88 9.49 8.28 -24.01
C ARG A 88 10.23 6.97 -24.20
N PHE A 89 11.42 7.10 -24.78
CA PHE A 89 12.32 5.97 -24.96
C PHE A 89 13.65 6.28 -24.28
N MET A 90 14.23 5.25 -23.65
CA MET A 90 15.55 5.32 -23.07
C MET A 90 16.53 4.59 -24.00
N VAL A 91 17.66 5.24 -24.32
CA VAL A 91 18.69 4.63 -25.14
C VAL A 91 19.64 3.86 -24.24
N GLN A 92 19.74 2.55 -24.49
CA GLN A 92 20.63 1.67 -23.75
C GLN A 92 22.07 1.78 -24.28
N PRO A 93 23.08 1.44 -23.48
CA PRO A 93 24.44 1.25 -23.97
C PRO A 93 24.44 0.22 -25.12
N GLY A 94 24.97 0.61 -26.27
CA GLY A 94 24.91 -0.20 -27.48
C GLY A 94 23.88 0.24 -28.50
N GLY A 95 23.09 1.29 -28.19
CA GLY A 95 22.20 1.95 -29.13
C GLY A 95 20.78 1.40 -29.22
N ALA A 96 20.45 0.38 -28.45
CA ALA A 96 19.06 -0.12 -28.40
C ALA A 96 18.17 0.87 -27.63
N ALA A 97 16.99 1.14 -28.16
CA ALA A 97 16.00 1.99 -27.48
C ALA A 97 14.97 1.12 -26.76
N GLU A 98 14.74 1.42 -25.49
CA GLU A 98 13.69 0.77 -24.71
C GLU A 98 12.61 1.78 -24.35
N GLN A 99 11.36 1.31 -24.35
CA GLN A 99 10.23 2.12 -23.99
C GLN A 99 10.25 2.38 -22.48
N GLU A 100 10.11 3.66 -22.10
CA GLU A 100 10.01 4.04 -20.70
C GLU A 100 8.59 3.82 -20.17
N PHE A 101 8.49 3.29 -18.95
CA PHE A 101 7.22 3.07 -18.27
C PHE A 101 7.20 3.81 -16.94
N ALA A 102 6.03 4.22 -16.54
CA ALA A 102 5.78 4.79 -15.21
C ALA A 102 4.71 3.97 -14.50
N PHE A 103 4.78 3.94 -13.17
CA PHE A 103 3.72 3.33 -12.37
C PHE A 103 2.75 4.43 -11.95
N VAL A 104 1.49 4.22 -12.27
CA VAL A 104 0.41 5.16 -11.97
C VAL A 104 -0.55 4.52 -10.98
N HIS A 105 -0.85 5.22 -9.89
CA HIS A 105 -1.82 4.76 -8.91
C HIS A 105 -3.20 4.61 -9.56
N GLN A 106 -3.83 3.44 -9.37
CA GLN A 106 -5.16 3.14 -9.92
C GLN A 106 -6.24 3.02 -8.86
N GLY A 107 -5.89 3.04 -7.59
CA GLY A 107 -6.83 2.95 -6.51
C GLY A 107 -6.38 1.98 -5.43
N TRP A 108 -7.21 1.86 -4.41
CA TRP A 108 -7.02 0.91 -3.31
C TRP A 108 -7.98 -0.25 -3.49
N GLN A 109 -7.50 -1.43 -3.17
CA GLN A 109 -8.31 -2.63 -3.14
C GLN A 109 -8.38 -3.15 -1.71
N GLN A 110 -9.60 -3.38 -1.21
CA GLN A 110 -9.76 -4.06 0.06
C GLN A 110 -9.59 -5.55 -0.14
N ILE A 111 -8.75 -6.14 0.69
CA ILE A 111 -8.51 -7.58 0.66
C ILE A 111 -9.45 -8.22 1.67
N LEU A 112 -10.33 -9.09 1.19
CA LEU A 112 -11.33 -9.76 2.02
C LEU A 112 -10.89 -11.14 2.47
N ASP A 113 -10.14 -11.85 1.63
CA ASP A 113 -9.67 -13.20 1.90
C ASP A 113 -8.49 -13.52 0.99
N ILE A 114 -7.53 -14.25 1.54
CA ILE A 114 -6.39 -14.76 0.76
C ILE A 114 -6.34 -16.26 0.94
N ARG A 115 -6.49 -16.96 -0.18
CA ARG A 115 -6.32 -18.42 -0.22
C ARG A 115 -4.99 -18.75 -0.86
N ILE A 116 -4.20 -19.47 -0.12
CA ILE A 116 -2.87 -19.90 -0.56
C ILE A 116 -2.93 -21.38 -0.95
#